data_b5266f4f46b056933644a69ebfedd9ee
#
_entry.id   b5266f4f46b056933644a69ebfedd9ee
#
_cell.length_a   1.000
_cell.length_b   1.000
_cell.length_c   1.000
_cell.angle_alpha   90.00
_cell.angle_beta   90.00
_cell.angle_gamma   90.00
#
_symmetry.space_group_name_H-M   'P 1'
#
loop_
_entity.id
_entity.type
_entity.pdbx_description
1 polymer ?
#
loop_
_entity_poly.entity_id
_entity_poly.type
_entity_poly.pdbx_seq_one_letter_code
_entity_poly.pdbx_strand_id
1 'polypeptide(L)'
;MKGTAVYHSPFGKMQLDWEDGAVTALKLAPFGICEGTPNELTALVFRQLDEYFSGTRRTFDFPCRLHGTPFQQRVWAALRDIPYGETRSYKQLAEAIGQPNACRAVGMANHANPILIAVPCHRVICADG
;
A
#
# COMPACT_ATOMS: atom_id res chain seq x y z
N MET A 1 -10.75 1.70 -18.74
CA MET A 1 -11.76 2.24 -17.82
C MET A 1 -11.16 2.42 -16.43
N LYS A 2 -11.50 3.49 -15.75
CA LYS A 2 -10.96 3.79 -14.42
C LYS A 2 -12.05 4.37 -13.52
N GLY A 3 -11.85 4.30 -12.21
CA GLY A 3 -12.82 4.83 -11.27
C GLY A 3 -12.27 4.96 -9.87
N THR A 4 -13.14 5.41 -8.97
CA THR A 4 -12.82 5.66 -7.57
C THR A 4 -13.94 5.11 -6.71
N ALA A 5 -13.60 4.59 -5.53
CA ALA A 5 -14.55 4.16 -4.53
C ALA A 5 -14.06 4.58 -3.14
N VAL A 6 -14.96 4.61 -2.17
CA VAL A 6 -14.62 5.02 -0.80
C VAL A 6 -14.82 3.83 0.13
N TYR A 7 -13.77 3.52 0.88
CA TYR A 7 -13.79 2.48 1.90
C TYR A 7 -13.86 3.13 3.29
N HIS A 8 -14.81 2.66 4.10
CA HIS A 8 -14.98 3.17 5.47
C HIS A 8 -14.16 2.31 6.43
N SER A 9 -12.92 2.74 6.70
CA SER A 9 -12.00 2.02 7.59
C SER A 9 -12.24 2.40 9.05
N PRO A 10 -11.69 1.63 10.01
CA PRO A 10 -11.72 2.01 11.44
C PRO A 10 -11.06 3.36 11.72
N PHE A 11 -10.19 3.82 10.83
CA PHE A 11 -9.44 5.07 11.00
C PHE A 11 -10.00 6.21 10.17
N GLY A 12 -11.10 6.00 9.45
CA GLY A 12 -11.73 7.01 8.61
C GLY A 12 -11.89 6.54 7.17
N LYS A 13 -12.37 7.45 6.32
CA LYS A 13 -12.62 7.12 4.92
C LYS A 13 -11.29 7.00 4.16
N MET A 14 -11.22 5.99 3.31
CA MET A 14 -10.08 5.80 2.40
C MET A 14 -10.58 5.83 0.96
N GLN A 15 -9.77 6.43 0.08
CA GLN A 15 -10.07 6.50 -1.34
C GLN A 15 -9.34 5.37 -2.06
N LEU A 16 -10.10 4.57 -2.80
CA LEU A 16 -9.58 3.51 -3.66
C LEU A 16 -9.69 3.96 -5.10
N ASP A 17 -8.59 4.03 -5.82
CA ASP A 17 -8.57 4.29 -7.25
C ASP A 17 -8.23 2.99 -7.99
N TRP A 18 -8.90 2.76 -9.11
CA TRP A 18 -8.65 1.59 -9.93
C TRP A 18 -8.66 1.96 -11.42
N GLU A 19 -7.95 1.15 -12.19
CA GLU A 19 -7.84 1.33 -13.63
C GLU A 19 -7.64 -0.03 -14.31
N ASP A 20 -8.48 -0.32 -15.28
CA ASP A 20 -8.39 -1.54 -16.10
C ASP A 20 -8.26 -2.82 -15.26
N GLY A 21 -9.09 -2.95 -14.24
CA GLY A 21 -9.17 -4.16 -13.44
C GLY A 21 -8.11 -4.29 -12.35
N ALA A 22 -7.34 -3.24 -12.08
CA ALA A 22 -6.31 -3.27 -11.05
C ALA A 22 -6.38 -2.03 -10.16
N VAL A 23 -6.03 -2.18 -8.88
CA VAL A 23 -5.94 -1.07 -7.93
C VAL A 23 -4.70 -0.26 -8.24
N THR A 24 -4.85 1.06 -8.37
CA THR A 24 -3.74 1.97 -8.61
C THR A 24 -3.39 2.84 -7.42
N ALA A 25 -4.35 3.03 -6.49
CA ALA A 25 -4.10 3.80 -5.28
C ALA A 25 -5.08 3.41 -4.18
N LEU A 26 -4.61 3.48 -2.95
CA LEU A 26 -5.44 3.36 -1.74
C LEU A 26 -4.81 4.29 -0.70
N LYS A 27 -5.52 5.36 -0.36
CA LYS A 27 -4.98 6.42 0.50
C LYS A 27 -6.09 7.01 1.37
N LEU A 28 -5.73 7.78 2.37
CA LEU A 28 -6.72 8.49 3.18
C LEU A 28 -7.48 9.45 2.28
N ALA A 29 -8.81 9.45 2.40
CA ALA A 29 -9.66 10.25 1.54
C ALA A 29 -9.60 11.72 1.92
N PRO A 30 -9.59 12.63 0.93
CA PRO A 30 -9.71 14.05 1.21
C PRO A 30 -11.11 14.38 1.75
N PHE A 31 -11.19 15.51 2.44
CA PHE A 31 -12.48 15.99 2.95
C PHE A 31 -13.46 16.21 1.80
N GLY A 32 -14.68 15.74 2.00
CA GLY A 32 -15.74 15.97 1.00
C GLY A 32 -15.75 15.04 -0.19
N ILE A 33 -14.93 13.95 -0.16
CA ILE A 33 -14.96 12.98 -1.24
C ILE A 33 -16.34 12.32 -1.36
N CYS A 34 -16.79 12.12 -2.59
CA CYS A 34 -18.05 11.45 -2.87
C CYS A 34 -17.83 9.95 -3.02
N GLU A 35 -18.85 9.18 -2.58
CA GLU A 35 -18.85 7.74 -2.82
C GLU A 35 -18.82 7.48 -4.33
N GLY A 36 -17.99 6.52 -4.74
CA GLY A 36 -17.90 6.14 -6.15
C GLY A 36 -18.88 5.03 -6.51
N THR A 37 -18.72 4.50 -7.70
CA THR A 37 -19.53 3.39 -8.19
C THR A 37 -18.87 2.07 -7.84
N PRO A 38 -19.49 1.20 -7.05
CA PRO A 38 -18.92 -0.10 -6.71
C PRO A 38 -18.90 -1.04 -7.92
N ASN A 39 -17.91 -1.94 -7.93
CA ASN A 39 -17.81 -3.01 -8.92
C ASN A 39 -17.23 -4.26 -8.25
N GLU A 40 -16.97 -5.31 -9.04
CA GLU A 40 -16.44 -6.56 -8.49
C GLU A 40 -15.07 -6.38 -7.87
N LEU A 41 -14.22 -5.56 -8.47
CA LEU A 41 -12.87 -5.30 -7.93
C LEU A 41 -12.96 -4.58 -6.59
N THR A 42 -13.78 -3.53 -6.49
CA THR A 42 -13.93 -2.80 -5.22
C THR A 42 -14.52 -3.70 -4.14
N ALA A 43 -15.47 -4.57 -4.48
CA ALA A 43 -16.03 -5.52 -3.53
C ALA A 43 -14.97 -6.49 -3.00
N LEU A 44 -14.10 -6.99 -3.88
CA LEU A 44 -12.99 -7.86 -3.49
C LEU A 44 -12.03 -7.15 -2.54
N VAL A 45 -11.61 -5.93 -2.89
CA VAL A 45 -10.67 -5.16 -2.08
C VAL A 45 -11.27 -4.86 -0.71
N PHE A 46 -12.52 -4.40 -0.68
CA PHE A 46 -13.19 -4.03 0.57
C PHE A 46 -13.36 -5.25 1.49
N ARG A 47 -13.69 -6.41 0.92
CA ARG A 47 -13.76 -7.65 1.70
C ARG A 47 -12.40 -7.98 2.32
N GLN A 48 -11.32 -7.87 1.55
CA GLN A 48 -9.99 -8.17 2.07
C GLN A 48 -9.55 -7.17 3.14
N LEU A 49 -9.89 -5.89 2.97
CA LEU A 49 -9.62 -4.87 4.00
C LEU A 49 -10.40 -5.18 5.28
N ASP A 50 -11.68 -5.54 5.16
CA ASP A 50 -12.49 -5.92 6.32
C ASP A 50 -11.87 -7.11 7.05
N GLU A 51 -11.44 -8.13 6.30
CA GLU A 51 -10.78 -9.30 6.88
C GLU A 51 -9.46 -8.94 7.55
N TYR A 52 -8.69 -8.03 6.94
CA TYR A 52 -7.44 -7.58 7.53
C TYR A 52 -7.67 -6.86 8.85
N PHE A 53 -8.61 -5.92 8.88
CA PHE A 53 -8.91 -5.16 10.09
C PHE A 53 -9.57 -6.02 11.18
N SER A 54 -10.26 -7.09 10.82
CA SER A 54 -10.84 -8.03 11.80
C SER A 54 -9.84 -9.08 12.29
N GLY A 55 -8.62 -9.10 11.73
CA GLY A 55 -7.58 -10.04 12.14
C GLY A 55 -7.62 -11.39 11.46
N THR A 56 -8.49 -11.57 10.46
CA THR A 56 -8.65 -12.86 9.78
C THR A 56 -7.83 -12.98 8.49
N ARG A 57 -7.23 -11.87 8.03
CA ARG A 57 -6.40 -11.86 6.83
C ARG A 57 -5.08 -11.16 7.11
N ARG A 58 -3.97 -11.74 6.62
CA ARG A 58 -2.62 -11.19 6.80
C ARG A 58 -1.96 -10.72 5.51
N THR A 59 -2.46 -11.17 4.35
CA THR A 59 -1.92 -10.81 3.04
C THR A 59 -3.04 -10.42 2.10
N PHE A 60 -2.68 -9.65 1.06
CA PHE A 60 -3.64 -9.21 0.05
C PHE A 60 -3.28 -9.83 -1.30
N ASP A 61 -4.29 -10.21 -2.07
CA ASP A 61 -4.08 -10.84 -3.37
C ASP A 61 -4.87 -10.19 -4.52
N PHE A 62 -5.47 -9.01 -4.28
CA PHE A 62 -6.16 -8.32 -5.37
C PHE A 62 -5.14 -7.72 -6.36
N PRO A 63 -5.54 -7.57 -7.65
CA PRO A 63 -4.64 -7.02 -8.66
C PRO A 63 -4.24 -5.57 -8.35
N CYS A 64 -2.95 -5.28 -8.44
CA CYS A 64 -2.41 -3.94 -8.21
C CYS A 64 -1.56 -3.50 -9.38
N ARG A 65 -1.61 -2.22 -9.71
CA ARG A 65 -0.72 -1.62 -10.69
C ARG A 65 -0.11 -0.36 -10.07
N LEU A 66 1.17 -0.45 -9.74
CA LEU A 66 1.88 0.63 -9.07
C LEU A 66 2.62 1.47 -10.12
N HIS A 67 2.32 2.75 -10.16
CA HIS A 67 2.98 3.70 -11.06
C HIS A 67 4.10 4.40 -10.30
N GLY A 68 5.32 4.30 -10.79
CA GLY A 68 6.47 4.94 -10.17
C GLY A 68 7.75 4.64 -10.93
N THR A 69 8.84 5.24 -10.45
CA THR A 69 10.17 5.02 -11.04
C THR A 69 10.63 3.58 -10.83
N PRO A 70 11.61 3.10 -11.60
CA PRO A 70 12.18 1.76 -11.36
C PRO A 70 12.70 1.60 -9.94
N PHE A 71 13.29 2.63 -9.35
CA PHE A 71 13.76 2.61 -7.96
C PHE A 71 12.57 2.44 -7.00
N GLN A 72 11.52 3.24 -7.16
CA GLN A 72 10.32 3.15 -6.33
C GLN A 72 9.69 1.77 -6.43
N GLN A 73 9.61 1.21 -7.64
CA GLN A 73 9.06 -0.14 -7.84
C GLN A 73 9.84 -1.19 -7.05
N ARG A 74 11.16 -1.08 -7.02
CA ARG A 74 11.99 -2.02 -6.25
C ARG A 74 11.77 -1.88 -4.75
N VAL A 75 11.65 -0.64 -4.25
CA VAL A 75 11.36 -0.40 -2.84
C VAL A 75 10.01 -0.97 -2.47
N TRP A 76 8.98 -0.70 -3.27
CA TRP A 76 7.63 -1.19 -2.98
C TRP A 76 7.56 -2.72 -3.03
N ALA A 77 8.28 -3.36 -3.94
CA ALA A 77 8.36 -4.82 -3.98
C ALA A 77 9.02 -5.38 -2.70
N ALA A 78 10.07 -4.73 -2.23
CA ALA A 78 10.73 -5.14 -0.99
C ALA A 78 9.81 -4.94 0.22
N LEU A 79 9.00 -3.88 0.23
CA LEU A 79 7.99 -3.66 1.28
C LEU A 79 6.98 -4.81 1.32
N ARG A 80 6.53 -5.27 0.16
CA ARG A 80 5.55 -6.35 0.08
C ARG A 80 6.11 -7.68 0.58
N ASP A 81 7.41 -7.83 0.63
CA ASP A 81 8.07 -9.03 1.15
C ASP A 81 8.20 -9.03 2.68
N ILE A 82 7.83 -7.94 3.36
CA ILE A 82 7.85 -7.90 4.83
C ILE A 82 6.66 -8.67 5.37
N PRO A 83 6.88 -9.78 6.10
CA PRO A 83 5.76 -10.57 6.62
C PRO A 83 4.93 -9.81 7.64
N TYR A 84 3.68 -10.22 7.76
CA TYR A 84 2.77 -9.70 8.79
C TYR A 84 3.40 -9.90 10.18
N GLY A 85 3.39 -8.85 10.99
CA GLY A 85 3.94 -8.90 12.34
C GLY A 85 5.44 -8.67 12.42
N GLU A 86 6.11 -8.47 11.28
CA GLU A 86 7.55 -8.17 11.25
C GLU A 86 7.79 -6.73 10.79
N THR A 87 8.97 -6.22 11.10
CA THR A 87 9.40 -4.89 10.68
C THR A 87 10.77 -4.98 10.00
N ARG A 88 11.08 -3.93 9.23
CA ARG A 88 12.41 -3.76 8.62
C ARG A 88 12.83 -2.32 8.81
N SER A 89 14.11 -2.08 8.97
CA SER A 89 14.63 -0.72 8.99
C SER A 89 14.82 -0.22 7.54
N TYR A 90 14.94 1.08 7.38
CA TYR A 90 15.29 1.65 6.06
C TYR A 90 16.61 1.10 5.55
N LYS A 91 17.57 0.87 6.46
CA LYS A 91 18.86 0.28 6.11
C LYS A 91 18.70 -1.12 5.55
N GLN A 92 17.89 -1.95 6.21
CA GLN A 92 17.64 -3.31 5.76
C GLN A 92 16.98 -3.34 4.38
N LEU A 93 16.04 -2.42 4.12
CA LEU A 93 15.41 -2.31 2.80
C LEU A 93 16.42 -1.88 1.75
N ALA A 94 17.27 -0.91 2.06
CA ALA A 94 18.30 -0.45 1.14
C ALA A 94 19.26 -1.58 0.78
N GLU A 95 19.66 -2.39 1.76
CA GLU A 95 20.50 -3.56 1.53
C GLU A 95 19.78 -4.61 0.66
N ALA A 96 18.49 -4.83 0.93
CA ALA A 96 17.69 -5.83 0.21
C ALA A 96 17.57 -5.50 -1.29
N ILE A 97 17.51 -4.21 -1.65
CA ILE A 97 17.42 -3.80 -3.05
C ILE A 97 18.79 -3.58 -3.70
N GLY A 98 19.87 -3.92 -2.97
CA GLY A 98 21.23 -3.83 -3.50
C GLY A 98 21.83 -2.42 -3.49
N GLN A 99 21.29 -1.50 -2.71
CA GLN A 99 21.76 -0.13 -2.62
C GLN A 99 21.87 0.31 -1.16
N PRO A 100 22.86 -0.22 -0.42
CA PRO A 100 22.95 0.00 1.03
C PRO A 100 23.13 1.45 1.46
N ASN A 101 23.56 2.32 0.55
CA ASN A 101 23.75 3.74 0.84
C ASN A 101 22.52 4.59 0.51
N ALA A 102 21.42 3.97 0.10
CA ALA A 102 20.23 4.68 -0.38
C ALA A 102 19.13 4.82 0.67
N CYS A 103 19.45 4.82 1.97
CA CYS A 103 18.45 4.88 3.04
C CYS A 103 17.50 6.06 2.90
N ARG A 104 18.01 7.24 2.57
CA ARG A 104 17.17 8.43 2.42
C ARG A 104 16.21 8.31 1.23
N ALA A 105 16.72 7.81 0.10
CA ALA A 105 15.89 7.60 -1.09
C ALA A 105 14.83 6.52 -0.84
N VAL A 106 15.18 5.47 -0.09
CA VAL A 106 14.22 4.43 0.34
C VAL A 106 13.12 5.06 1.19
N GLY A 107 13.47 5.93 2.13
CA GLY A 107 12.49 6.62 2.95
C GLY A 107 11.54 7.47 2.12
N MET A 108 12.03 8.17 1.12
CA MET A 108 11.19 8.96 0.22
C MET A 108 10.26 8.06 -0.59
N ALA A 109 10.74 6.95 -1.11
CA ALA A 109 9.91 5.99 -1.85
C ALA A 109 8.84 5.36 -0.94
N ASN A 110 9.18 5.10 0.33
CA ASN A 110 8.24 4.59 1.30
C ASN A 110 7.09 5.58 1.53
N HIS A 111 7.38 6.87 1.61
CA HIS A 111 6.36 7.92 1.74
C HIS A 111 5.51 8.07 0.47
N ALA A 112 6.06 7.74 -0.68
CA ALA A 112 5.35 7.85 -1.95
C ALA A 112 4.47 6.64 -2.27
N ASN A 113 4.37 5.68 -1.35
CA ASN A 113 3.57 4.47 -1.54
C ASN A 113 2.13 4.81 -1.94
N PRO A 114 1.67 4.40 -3.13
CA PRO A 114 0.32 4.73 -3.59
C PRO A 114 -0.77 3.84 -3.03
N ILE A 115 -0.43 2.66 -2.47
CA ILE A 115 -1.42 1.71 -1.97
C ILE A 115 -1.11 1.39 -0.52
N LEU A 116 -1.67 2.17 0.39
CA LEU A 116 -1.49 1.96 1.83
C LEU A 116 -2.00 0.58 2.24
N ILE A 117 -1.46 0.04 3.31
CA ILE A 117 -1.86 -1.24 3.90
C ILE A 117 -1.42 -2.43 3.05
N ALA A 118 -1.85 -2.52 1.80
CA ALA A 118 -1.49 -3.64 0.91
C ALA A 118 0.01 -3.63 0.58
N VAL A 119 0.59 -2.43 0.39
CA VAL A 119 2.04 -2.25 0.35
C VAL A 119 2.43 -1.71 1.73
N PRO A 120 3.02 -2.53 2.61
CA PRO A 120 3.06 -2.25 4.04
C PRO A 120 4.16 -1.26 4.45
N CYS A 121 4.04 0.00 4.03
CA CYS A 121 4.99 1.05 4.42
C CYS A 121 5.03 1.27 5.93
N HIS A 122 3.96 0.89 6.64
CA HIS A 122 3.88 0.99 8.10
C HIS A 122 4.76 -0.04 8.84
N ARG A 123 5.35 -1.01 8.12
CA ARG A 123 6.25 -2.01 8.70
C ARG A 123 7.71 -1.59 8.65
N VAL A 124 7.97 -0.33 8.31
CA VAL A 124 9.33 0.21 8.20
C VAL A 124 9.58 1.16 9.35
N ILE A 125 10.73 0.97 10.02
CA ILE A 125 11.14 1.78 11.16
C ILE A 125 12.55 2.32 10.94
N CYS A 126 12.94 3.31 11.75
CA CYS A 126 14.32 3.80 11.74
C CYS A 126 15.27 2.73 12.29
N ALA A 127 16.53 2.75 11.79
CA ALA A 127 17.51 1.72 12.17
C ALA A 127 17.81 1.71 13.68
N ASP A 128 17.67 2.84 14.34
CA ASP A 128 17.98 2.96 15.75
C ASP A 128 16.76 2.81 16.67
N GLY A 129 15.63 2.43 16.13
CA GLY A 129 14.51 2.39 17.05
C GLY A 129 13.31 1.65 16.65
#